data_7f5182267f5dcc37f7b66e69220d497f
#
_entry.id   7f5182267f5dcc37f7b66e69220d497f
#
_cell.length_a   1.000
_cell.length_b   1.000
_cell.length_c   1.000
_cell.angle_alpha   90.00
_cell.angle_beta   90.00
_cell.angle_gamma   90.00
#
_symmetry.space_group_name_H-M   'P 1'
#
loop_
_entity.id
_entity.type
_entity.pdbx_description
1 polymer ?
#
loop_
_entity_poly.entity_id
_entity_poly.type
_entity_poly.pdbx_seq_one_letter_code
_entity_poly.pdbx_strand_id
1 'polypeptide(L)'
;MGGLCFVAVVHRTEDNAGPTAYHRFLQDSWRAGYDLAALAQAGDFVSLMTYSENTRRTPPGPVAALPWMRENIEYFLKYVPREKLSLGIPTYGDHWYTREDRTIPERARSWSETVGWTWGSGIAERHGAVMQWDSVAGVPFAYFSNAGVYEWVFLENARSFREKMNLARTYRLRGFSVWVLGPEDPAIWDFLKAER
;
A
#
# COMPACT_ATOMS: atom_id res chain seq x y z
N MET A 1 8.17 33.06 -9.13
CA MET A 1 7.19 31.97 -8.94
C MET A 1 7.75 31.03 -7.88
N GLY A 2 7.13 30.93 -6.68
CA GLY A 2 7.53 29.98 -5.65
C GLY A 2 7.07 28.58 -6.08
N GLY A 3 7.98 27.60 -6.09
CA GLY A 3 7.61 26.21 -6.29
C GLY A 3 6.98 25.63 -5.01
N LEU A 4 6.13 24.60 -5.15
CA LEU A 4 5.64 23.81 -4.01
C LEU A 4 6.73 22.85 -3.53
N CYS A 5 6.94 22.80 -2.21
CA CYS A 5 7.85 21.85 -1.55
C CYS A 5 7.03 20.82 -0.80
N PHE A 6 7.17 19.54 -1.15
CA PHE A 6 6.55 18.46 -0.39
C PHE A 6 7.59 17.43 0.06
N VAL A 7 7.27 16.72 1.14
CA VAL A 7 8.11 15.65 1.67
C VAL A 7 7.32 14.35 1.66
N ALA A 8 7.85 13.33 0.99
CA ALA A 8 7.31 11.98 1.07
C ALA A 8 7.83 11.29 2.33
N VAL A 9 6.92 10.74 3.12
CA VAL A 9 7.23 10.12 4.42
C VAL A 9 6.69 8.71 4.48
N VAL A 10 7.50 7.78 4.96
CA VAL A 10 7.10 6.38 5.15
C VAL A 10 6.00 6.24 6.19
N HIS A 11 5.17 5.24 6.01
CA HIS A 11 4.06 4.90 6.89
C HIS A 11 4.52 4.62 8.34
N ARG A 12 3.66 4.96 9.29
CA ARG A 12 3.88 4.75 10.73
C ARG A 12 2.56 4.79 11.48
N THR A 13 2.34 3.84 12.37
CA THR A 13 1.11 3.71 13.16
C THR A 13 1.32 3.91 14.66
N GLU A 14 2.58 3.97 15.12
CA GLU A 14 2.93 4.06 16.54
C GLU A 14 4.23 4.83 16.77
N ASP A 15 4.42 5.35 17.98
CA ASP A 15 5.61 6.11 18.39
C ASP A 15 6.78 5.22 18.84
N ASN A 16 6.50 3.97 19.22
CA ASN A 16 7.50 3.06 19.73
C ASN A 16 8.01 2.08 18.67
N ALA A 17 9.09 1.39 18.99
CA ALA A 17 9.72 0.43 18.10
C ALA A 17 8.93 -0.87 17.90
N GLY A 18 7.86 -1.10 18.68
CA GLY A 18 7.14 -2.38 18.70
C GLY A 18 7.93 -3.53 19.36
N PRO A 19 7.32 -4.72 19.49
CA PRO A 19 7.81 -5.77 20.41
C PRO A 19 9.01 -6.56 19.88
N THR A 20 9.26 -6.60 18.56
CA THR A 20 10.29 -7.48 17.99
C THR A 20 11.57 -6.72 17.60
N ALA A 21 12.67 -7.44 17.41
CA ALA A 21 13.91 -6.87 16.89
C ALA A 21 13.73 -6.25 15.48
N TYR A 22 12.82 -6.82 14.69
CA TYR A 22 12.49 -6.29 13.36
C TYR A 22 11.75 -4.96 13.44
N HIS A 23 10.80 -4.83 14.37
CA HIS A 23 10.11 -3.55 14.59
C HIS A 23 11.09 -2.46 15.04
N ARG A 24 12.02 -2.78 15.96
CA ARG A 24 13.08 -1.85 16.38
C ARG A 24 13.96 -1.43 15.20
N PHE A 25 14.38 -2.40 14.39
CA PHE A 25 15.15 -2.10 13.17
C PHE A 25 14.41 -1.15 12.22
N LEU A 26 13.10 -1.38 11.97
CA LEU A 26 12.30 -0.50 11.13
C LEU A 26 12.17 0.90 11.75
N GLN A 27 11.97 0.98 13.06
CA GLN A 27 11.91 2.26 13.77
C GLN A 27 13.22 3.02 13.62
N ASP A 28 14.33 2.41 14.00
CA ASP A 28 15.64 3.07 14.06
C ASP A 28 16.19 3.42 12.66
N SER A 29 15.95 2.56 11.67
CA SER A 29 16.54 2.70 10.34
C SER A 29 15.67 3.47 9.35
N TRP A 30 14.34 3.53 9.57
CA TRP A 30 13.40 4.05 8.57
C TRP A 30 12.44 5.11 9.10
N ARG A 31 11.94 4.97 10.33
CA ARG A 31 10.79 5.74 10.82
C ARG A 31 11.18 6.86 11.79
N ALA A 32 12.17 6.62 12.64
CA ALA A 32 12.56 7.57 13.70
C ALA A 32 13.18 8.87 13.17
N GLY A 33 13.77 8.82 11.97
CA GLY A 33 14.39 10.01 11.34
C GLY A 33 13.40 11.07 10.84
N TYR A 34 12.10 10.82 10.90
CA TYR A 34 11.09 11.77 10.44
C TYR A 34 10.46 12.51 11.61
N ASP A 35 10.85 13.77 11.84
CA ASP A 35 10.10 14.70 12.67
C ASP A 35 8.92 15.24 11.86
N LEU A 36 7.76 14.62 12.04
CA LEU A 36 6.57 14.91 11.26
C LEU A 36 6.06 16.34 11.45
N ALA A 37 6.18 16.90 12.66
CA ALA A 37 5.75 18.25 12.96
C ALA A 37 6.67 19.28 12.30
N ALA A 38 7.98 19.09 12.40
CA ALA A 38 8.96 19.96 11.76
C ALA A 38 8.86 19.90 10.22
N LEU A 39 8.66 18.70 9.65
CA LEU A 39 8.46 18.52 8.20
C LEU A 39 7.16 19.19 7.71
N ALA A 40 6.07 19.08 8.46
CA ALA A 40 4.82 19.75 8.16
C ALA A 40 4.92 21.28 8.27
N GLN A 41 5.76 21.78 9.16
CA GLN A 41 6.02 23.22 9.29
C GLN A 41 6.84 23.75 8.11
N ALA A 42 7.91 23.03 7.74
CA ALA A 42 8.87 23.47 6.73
C ALA A 42 8.35 23.32 5.29
N GLY A 43 7.55 22.27 5.03
CA GLY A 43 7.01 21.97 3.70
C GLY A 43 5.61 22.52 3.48
N ASP A 44 5.20 22.61 2.23
CA ASP A 44 3.83 22.95 1.84
C ASP A 44 2.86 21.81 2.17
N PHE A 45 3.31 20.55 2.03
CA PHE A 45 2.58 19.37 2.45
C PHE A 45 3.47 18.13 2.65
N VAL A 46 2.94 17.16 3.38
CA VAL A 46 3.52 15.84 3.60
C VAL A 46 2.74 14.81 2.78
N SER A 47 3.44 14.04 1.97
CA SER A 47 2.89 12.90 1.23
C SER A 47 3.17 11.62 2.03
N LEU A 48 2.13 11.07 2.65
CA LEU A 48 2.21 9.84 3.41
C LEU A 48 2.20 8.64 2.48
N MET A 49 3.27 7.85 2.50
CA MET A 49 3.41 6.64 1.67
C MET A 49 2.67 5.47 2.33
N THR A 50 1.36 5.35 2.12
CA THR A 50 0.51 4.25 2.60
C THR A 50 0.47 3.10 1.60
N TYR A 51 1.61 2.46 1.41
CA TYR A 51 1.78 1.25 0.60
C TYR A 51 2.94 0.41 1.14
N SER A 52 3.05 -0.84 0.66
CA SER A 52 3.97 -1.85 1.18
C SER A 52 3.66 -2.26 2.64
N GLU A 53 2.36 -2.38 2.96
CA GLU A 53 1.89 -2.95 4.23
C GLU A 53 2.42 -4.36 4.40
N ASN A 54 2.21 -5.18 3.37
CA ASN A 54 2.74 -6.52 3.29
C ASN A 54 3.94 -6.58 2.35
N THR A 55 4.94 -7.36 2.72
CA THR A 55 6.19 -7.52 1.98
C THR A 55 6.63 -8.98 2.05
N ARG A 56 7.65 -9.37 1.30
CA ARG A 56 8.25 -10.71 1.37
C ARG A 56 8.64 -11.18 2.79
N ARG A 57 8.49 -10.35 3.80
CA ARG A 57 8.77 -10.66 5.22
C ARG A 57 7.52 -10.84 6.07
N THR A 58 6.36 -10.69 5.45
CA THR A 58 5.04 -10.89 6.08
C THR A 58 4.31 -12.06 5.42
N PRO A 59 3.21 -12.55 5.99
CA PRO A 59 2.27 -13.38 5.24
C PRO A 59 1.76 -12.69 3.98
N PRO A 60 1.26 -13.44 2.97
CA PRO A 60 0.58 -12.88 1.82
C PRO A 60 -0.54 -11.92 2.22
N GLY A 61 -0.61 -10.79 1.55
CA GLY A 61 -1.61 -9.75 1.84
C GLY A 61 -1.55 -8.59 0.83
N PRO A 62 -2.50 -7.65 0.94
CA PRO A 62 -2.57 -6.50 0.06
C PRO A 62 -1.42 -5.52 0.27
N VAL A 63 -1.16 -4.72 -0.74
CA VAL A 63 -0.18 -3.61 -0.66
C VAL A 63 -0.62 -2.56 0.35
N ALA A 64 -1.92 -2.32 0.49
CA ALA A 64 -2.49 -1.36 1.41
C ALA A 64 -3.95 -1.70 1.74
N ALA A 65 -4.21 -2.25 2.92
CA ALA A 65 -5.56 -2.48 3.42
C ALA A 65 -6.18 -1.19 4.01
N LEU A 66 -7.49 -1.02 3.86
CA LEU A 66 -8.21 0.15 4.38
C LEU A 66 -8.03 0.37 5.90
N PRO A 67 -8.12 -0.66 6.77
CA PRO A 67 -7.88 -0.49 8.21
C PRO A 67 -6.47 0.04 8.49
N TRP A 68 -5.46 -0.55 7.89
CA TRP A 68 -4.09 -0.12 8.06
C TRP A 68 -3.82 1.31 7.54
N MET A 69 -4.40 1.68 6.41
CA MET A 69 -4.33 3.05 5.91
C MET A 69 -4.96 4.04 6.88
N ARG A 70 -6.09 3.66 7.51
CA ARG A 70 -6.76 4.46 8.53
C ARG A 70 -5.87 4.71 9.76
N GLU A 71 -5.26 3.65 10.29
CA GLU A 71 -4.33 3.75 11.42
C GLU A 71 -3.17 4.71 11.12
N ASN A 72 -2.63 4.64 9.91
CA ASN A 72 -1.58 5.56 9.46
C ASN A 72 -2.06 7.01 9.39
N ILE A 73 -3.25 7.26 8.82
CA ILE A 73 -3.84 8.60 8.78
C ILE A 73 -4.02 9.14 10.21
N GLU A 74 -4.63 8.36 11.09
CA GLU A 74 -4.90 8.75 12.48
C GLU A 74 -3.62 9.05 13.25
N TYR A 75 -2.55 8.27 13.02
CA TYR A 75 -1.25 8.55 13.60
C TYR A 75 -0.66 9.87 13.08
N PHE A 76 -0.64 10.07 11.76
CA PHE A 76 -0.07 11.28 11.16
C PHE A 76 -0.81 12.55 11.56
N LEU A 77 -2.13 12.48 11.71
CA LEU A 77 -2.95 13.63 12.14
C LEU A 77 -2.66 14.11 13.56
N LYS A 78 -1.88 13.39 14.35
CA LYS A 78 -1.36 13.88 15.64
C LYS A 78 -0.31 14.98 15.47
N TYR A 79 0.38 15.00 14.32
CA TYR A 79 1.56 15.85 14.08
C TYR A 79 1.42 16.73 12.84
N VAL A 80 0.67 16.28 11.84
CA VAL A 80 0.52 16.95 10.54
C VAL A 80 -0.90 17.49 10.41
N PRO A 81 -1.09 18.78 10.22
CA PRO A 81 -2.42 19.34 9.92
C PRO A 81 -3.03 18.66 8.70
N ARG A 82 -4.33 18.36 8.75
CA ARG A 82 -5.03 17.61 7.67
C ARG A 82 -4.93 18.28 6.31
N GLU A 83 -4.94 19.61 6.27
CA GLU A 83 -4.77 20.42 5.07
C GLU A 83 -3.35 20.39 4.47
N LYS A 84 -2.42 19.78 5.21
CA LYS A 84 -1.05 19.52 4.77
C LYS A 84 -0.74 18.03 4.58
N LEU A 85 -1.70 17.13 4.79
CA LEU A 85 -1.51 15.69 4.63
C LEU A 85 -2.12 15.18 3.32
N SER A 86 -1.29 14.60 2.45
CA SER A 86 -1.69 13.91 1.22
C SER A 86 -1.58 12.40 1.42
N LEU A 87 -2.64 11.66 1.12
CA LEU A 87 -2.68 10.20 1.25
C LEU A 87 -2.03 9.52 0.04
N GLY A 88 -1.01 8.71 0.26
CA GLY A 88 -0.43 7.88 -0.80
C GLY A 88 -1.35 6.72 -1.15
N ILE A 89 -1.75 6.58 -2.40
CA ILE A 89 -2.59 5.49 -2.89
C ILE A 89 -1.77 4.65 -3.87
N PRO A 90 -1.61 3.33 -3.62
CA PRO A 90 -0.96 2.44 -4.56
C PRO A 90 -1.86 2.16 -5.77
N THR A 91 -1.25 1.87 -6.91
CA THR A 91 -1.92 1.46 -8.15
C THR A 91 -1.38 0.13 -8.68
N TYR A 92 -0.61 -0.56 -7.88
CA TYR A 92 -0.02 -1.86 -8.16
C TYR A 92 -0.44 -2.87 -7.11
N GLY A 93 -0.20 -4.13 -7.39
CA GLY A 93 -0.43 -5.22 -6.46
C GLY A 93 0.79 -6.12 -6.33
N ASP A 94 0.61 -7.22 -5.63
CA ASP A 94 1.63 -8.24 -5.48
C ASP A 94 1.08 -9.63 -5.84
N HIS A 95 1.90 -10.40 -6.54
CA HIS A 95 1.73 -11.83 -6.75
C HIS A 95 2.58 -12.58 -5.73
N TRP A 96 1.96 -13.37 -4.90
CA TRP A 96 2.56 -14.12 -3.81
C TRP A 96 2.62 -15.59 -4.15
N TYR A 97 3.79 -16.20 -3.98
CA TYR A 97 4.00 -17.63 -4.16
C TYR A 97 5.02 -18.17 -3.16
N THR A 98 4.98 -19.47 -2.92
CA THR A 98 5.96 -20.13 -2.08
C THR A 98 7.12 -20.61 -2.96
N ARG A 99 8.31 -20.19 -2.63
CA ARG A 99 9.53 -20.61 -3.30
C ARG A 99 10.38 -21.45 -2.34
N GLU A 100 10.85 -22.59 -2.81
CA GLU A 100 11.88 -23.35 -2.10
C GLU A 100 13.16 -22.51 -2.07
N ASP A 101 13.72 -22.35 -0.88
CA ASP A 101 15.06 -21.82 -0.74
C ASP A 101 16.05 -22.99 -1.00
N ARG A 102 16.64 -23.01 -2.18
CA ARG A 102 17.60 -24.04 -2.57
C ARG A 102 18.85 -24.07 -1.68
N THR A 103 19.12 -23.01 -0.96
CA THR A 103 20.27 -22.93 -0.03
C THR A 103 19.92 -23.40 1.37
N ILE A 104 18.64 -23.38 1.75
CA ILE A 104 18.12 -23.84 3.04
C ILE A 104 16.76 -24.53 2.76
N PRO A 105 16.78 -25.85 2.38
CA PRO A 105 15.59 -26.58 1.95
C PRO A 105 14.45 -26.62 2.96
N GLU A 106 14.77 -26.46 4.26
CA GLU A 106 13.80 -26.47 5.36
C GLU A 106 13.04 -25.13 5.53
N ARG A 107 13.37 -24.12 4.72
CA ARG A 107 12.73 -22.80 4.76
C ARG A 107 11.93 -22.54 3.49
N ALA A 108 10.69 -23.01 3.45
CA ALA A 108 9.73 -22.46 2.52
C ALA A 108 9.50 -20.98 2.86
N ARG A 109 9.77 -20.09 1.92
CA ARG A 109 9.53 -18.64 2.09
C ARG A 109 8.42 -18.19 1.17
N SER A 110 7.49 -17.43 1.69
CA SER A 110 6.64 -16.61 0.85
C SER A 110 7.50 -15.62 0.07
N TRP A 111 7.24 -15.51 -1.20
CA TRP A 111 7.88 -14.56 -2.10
C TRP A 111 6.81 -13.71 -2.74
N SER A 112 7.06 -12.43 -2.88
CA SER A 112 6.15 -11.54 -3.63
C SER A 112 6.89 -10.86 -4.76
N GLU A 113 6.18 -10.71 -5.87
CA GLU A 113 6.58 -9.88 -7.00
C GLU A 113 5.52 -8.80 -7.20
N THR A 114 5.97 -7.57 -7.34
CA THR A 114 5.07 -6.46 -7.65
C THR A 114 4.54 -6.63 -9.07
N VAL A 115 3.22 -6.54 -9.21
CA VAL A 115 2.52 -6.71 -10.48
C VAL A 115 1.54 -5.56 -10.72
N GLY A 116 1.40 -5.18 -11.99
CA GLY A 116 0.34 -4.28 -12.42
C GLY A 116 -0.99 -5.01 -12.61
N TRP A 117 -2.07 -4.25 -12.78
CA TRP A 117 -3.42 -4.77 -12.96
C TRP A 117 -3.52 -5.80 -14.08
N THR A 118 -3.08 -5.45 -15.28
CA THR A 118 -3.19 -6.32 -16.46
C THR A 118 -2.42 -7.63 -16.29
N TRP A 119 -1.23 -7.58 -15.73
CA TRP A 119 -0.42 -8.77 -15.51
C TRP A 119 -0.98 -9.63 -14.39
N GLY A 120 -1.34 -9.03 -13.26
CA GLY A 120 -1.85 -9.74 -12.10
C GLY A 120 -3.22 -10.39 -12.34
N SER A 121 -4.15 -9.69 -13.00
CA SER A 121 -5.44 -10.29 -13.40
C SER A 121 -5.24 -11.40 -14.44
N GLY A 122 -4.32 -11.24 -15.38
CA GLY A 122 -3.96 -12.26 -16.35
C GLY A 122 -3.33 -13.52 -15.73
N ILE A 123 -2.57 -13.40 -14.63
CA ILE A 123 -2.09 -14.56 -13.86
C ILE A 123 -3.29 -15.34 -13.31
N ALA A 124 -4.20 -14.68 -12.60
CA ALA A 124 -5.39 -15.30 -12.04
C ALA A 124 -6.22 -16.02 -13.13
N GLU A 125 -6.47 -15.35 -14.25
CA GLU A 125 -7.23 -15.90 -15.39
C GLU A 125 -6.57 -17.17 -15.95
N ARG A 126 -5.26 -17.17 -16.18
CA ARG A 126 -4.53 -18.34 -16.71
C ARG A 126 -4.64 -19.57 -15.81
N HIS A 127 -4.82 -19.37 -14.51
CA HIS A 127 -5.01 -20.44 -13.54
C HIS A 127 -6.48 -20.73 -13.22
N GLY A 128 -7.43 -20.15 -13.99
CA GLY A 128 -8.87 -20.32 -13.77
C GLY A 128 -9.37 -19.76 -12.45
N ALA A 129 -8.61 -18.88 -11.81
CA ALA A 129 -8.99 -18.26 -10.56
C ALA A 129 -9.93 -17.08 -10.78
N VAL A 130 -10.94 -16.99 -9.93
CA VAL A 130 -11.91 -15.88 -9.95
C VAL A 130 -11.44 -14.79 -9.01
N MET A 131 -11.40 -13.56 -9.53
CA MET A 131 -11.15 -12.38 -8.68
C MET A 131 -12.30 -12.21 -7.67
N GLN A 132 -11.95 -12.17 -6.41
CA GLN A 132 -12.82 -11.94 -5.27
C GLN A 132 -12.60 -10.54 -4.72
N TRP A 133 -13.46 -10.12 -3.81
CA TRP A 133 -13.35 -8.85 -3.11
C TRP A 133 -13.17 -9.06 -1.61
N ASP A 134 -12.05 -8.62 -1.07
CA ASP A 134 -11.86 -8.52 0.37
C ASP A 134 -12.53 -7.23 0.86
N SER A 135 -13.68 -7.39 1.53
CA SER A 135 -14.46 -6.25 2.02
C SER A 135 -13.84 -5.54 3.23
N VAL A 136 -12.92 -6.18 3.93
CA VAL A 136 -12.19 -5.58 5.06
C VAL A 136 -10.99 -4.80 4.55
N ALA A 137 -10.17 -5.44 3.74
CA ALA A 137 -9.00 -4.78 3.16
C ALA A 137 -9.37 -3.75 2.07
N GLY A 138 -10.54 -3.90 1.43
CA GLY A 138 -11.00 -3.03 0.36
C GLY A 138 -10.19 -3.21 -0.93
N VAL A 139 -9.85 -4.46 -1.27
CA VAL A 139 -9.03 -4.79 -2.44
C VAL A 139 -9.55 -6.04 -3.17
N PRO A 140 -9.34 -6.14 -4.49
CA PRO A 140 -9.54 -7.39 -5.22
C PRO A 140 -8.38 -8.35 -4.96
N PHE A 141 -8.70 -9.64 -4.85
CA PHE A 141 -7.72 -10.70 -4.72
C PHE A 141 -8.16 -11.97 -5.42
N ALA A 142 -7.21 -12.83 -5.73
CA ALA A 142 -7.46 -14.19 -6.16
C ALA A 142 -6.44 -15.13 -5.51
N TYR A 143 -6.80 -16.40 -5.39
CA TYR A 143 -5.86 -17.46 -5.03
C TYR A 143 -6.11 -18.70 -5.89
N PHE A 144 -5.06 -19.47 -6.11
CA PHE A 144 -5.10 -20.68 -6.91
C PHE A 144 -3.99 -21.64 -6.48
N SER A 145 -4.10 -22.90 -6.91
CA SER A 145 -3.04 -23.89 -6.74
C SER A 145 -2.22 -23.99 -8.02
N ASN A 146 -0.93 -23.90 -7.92
CA ASN A 146 0.02 -24.11 -9.01
C ASN A 146 1.09 -25.11 -8.56
N ALA A 147 1.18 -26.25 -9.27
CA ALA A 147 2.09 -27.36 -8.92
C ALA A 147 2.03 -27.81 -7.44
N GLY A 148 0.82 -27.81 -6.85
CA GLY A 148 0.60 -28.22 -5.47
C GLY A 148 0.89 -27.14 -4.42
N VAL A 149 1.21 -25.93 -4.83
CA VAL A 149 1.44 -24.78 -3.96
C VAL A 149 0.35 -23.73 -4.16
N TYR A 150 -0.11 -23.11 -3.08
CA TYR A 150 -1.04 -21.99 -3.17
C TYR A 150 -0.30 -20.70 -3.51
N GLU A 151 -0.87 -19.96 -4.45
CA GLU A 151 -0.44 -18.63 -4.84
C GLU A 151 -1.59 -17.65 -4.65
N TRP A 152 -1.26 -16.39 -4.36
CA TRP A 152 -2.22 -15.30 -4.17
C TRP A 152 -1.84 -14.11 -5.05
N VAL A 153 -2.85 -13.43 -5.55
CA VAL A 153 -2.68 -12.15 -6.23
C VAL A 153 -3.57 -11.15 -5.51
N PHE A 154 -2.98 -10.11 -4.95
CA PHE A 154 -3.69 -8.95 -4.41
C PHE A 154 -3.43 -7.76 -5.31
N LEU A 155 -4.48 -7.08 -5.75
CA LEU A 155 -4.37 -6.02 -6.74
C LEU A 155 -5.04 -4.72 -6.27
N GLU A 156 -4.79 -3.67 -7.02
CA GLU A 156 -5.55 -2.42 -6.95
C GLU A 156 -6.34 -2.24 -8.25
N ASN A 157 -7.59 -1.80 -8.14
CA ASN A 157 -8.46 -1.48 -9.27
C ASN A 157 -9.24 -0.18 -9.02
N ALA A 158 -10.08 0.23 -9.96
CA ALA A 158 -10.87 1.45 -9.83
C ALA A 158 -11.78 1.46 -8.57
N ARG A 159 -12.29 0.30 -8.13
CA ARG A 159 -13.08 0.21 -6.90
C ARG A 159 -12.22 0.42 -5.66
N SER A 160 -11.10 -0.29 -5.52
CA SER A 160 -10.20 -0.13 -4.37
C SER A 160 -9.59 1.27 -4.31
N PHE A 161 -9.26 1.84 -5.46
CA PHE A 161 -8.79 3.21 -5.55
C PHE A 161 -9.84 4.22 -5.04
N ARG A 162 -11.12 4.04 -5.42
CA ARG A 162 -12.24 4.87 -4.94
C ARG A 162 -12.40 4.77 -3.43
N GLU A 163 -12.35 3.57 -2.86
CA GLU A 163 -12.44 3.37 -1.41
C GLU A 163 -11.31 4.11 -0.67
N LYS A 164 -10.09 4.02 -1.17
CA LYS A 164 -8.93 4.74 -0.61
C LYS A 164 -9.03 6.26 -0.77
N MET A 165 -9.49 6.72 -1.92
CA MET A 165 -9.75 8.15 -2.13
C MET A 165 -10.85 8.67 -1.17
N ASN A 166 -11.87 7.84 -0.89
CA ASN A 166 -12.90 8.19 0.08
C ASN A 166 -12.36 8.29 1.51
N LEU A 167 -11.30 7.56 1.87
CA LEU A 167 -10.60 7.81 3.14
C LEU A 167 -10.03 9.23 3.19
N ALA A 168 -9.32 9.66 2.15
CA ALA A 168 -8.78 11.02 2.11
C ALA A 168 -9.88 12.08 2.26
N ARG A 169 -11.04 11.87 1.64
CA ARG A 169 -12.23 12.75 1.77
C ARG A 169 -12.82 12.72 3.18
N THR A 170 -13.00 11.54 3.74
CA THR A 170 -13.58 11.35 5.09
C THR A 170 -12.76 12.08 6.16
N TYR A 171 -11.43 11.96 6.08
CA TYR A 171 -10.52 12.66 7.00
C TYR A 171 -10.28 14.12 6.61
N ARG A 172 -10.85 14.61 5.50
CA ARG A 172 -10.68 15.96 4.96
C ARG A 172 -9.21 16.31 4.77
N LEU A 173 -8.45 15.36 4.23
CA LEU A 173 -7.04 15.56 3.91
C LEU A 173 -6.88 16.55 2.76
N ARG A 174 -5.65 17.06 2.57
CA ARG A 174 -5.30 17.90 1.42
C ARG A 174 -5.68 17.27 0.08
N GLY A 175 -5.58 15.96 -0.01
CA GLY A 175 -5.84 15.18 -1.20
C GLY A 175 -5.13 13.83 -1.14
N PHE A 176 -4.74 13.34 -2.29
CA PHE A 176 -4.00 12.10 -2.42
C PHE A 176 -2.83 12.22 -3.41
N SER A 177 -1.87 11.34 -3.26
CA SER A 177 -0.74 11.13 -4.17
C SER A 177 -0.81 9.70 -4.69
N VAL A 178 -0.38 9.44 -5.91
CA VAL A 178 -0.47 8.11 -6.53
C VAL A 178 0.93 7.53 -6.71
N TRP A 179 1.11 6.28 -6.34
CA TRP A 179 2.30 5.49 -6.63
C TRP A 179 1.89 4.13 -7.18
N VAL A 180 2.14 3.80 -8.45
CA VAL A 180 2.91 4.53 -9.45
C VAL A 180 2.11 4.53 -10.78
N LEU A 181 2.44 5.41 -11.69
CA LEU A 181 1.81 5.46 -13.02
C LEU A 181 2.36 4.34 -13.91
N GLY A 182 1.48 3.71 -14.70
CA GLY A 182 1.78 2.67 -15.67
C GLY A 182 1.23 1.28 -15.33
N PRO A 183 1.28 0.78 -14.09
CA PRO A 183 0.74 -0.53 -13.73
C PRO A 183 -0.74 -0.51 -13.31
N GLU A 184 -1.37 0.66 -13.26
CA GLU A 184 -2.73 0.84 -12.78
C GLU A 184 -3.81 0.15 -13.64
N ASP A 185 -4.97 -0.09 -13.02
CA ASP A 185 -6.22 -0.39 -13.73
C ASP A 185 -6.63 0.86 -14.53
N PRO A 186 -6.73 0.78 -15.88
CA PRO A 186 -7.12 1.92 -16.70
C PRO A 186 -8.46 2.56 -16.32
N ALA A 187 -9.38 1.78 -15.73
CA ALA A 187 -10.67 2.27 -15.27
C ALA A 187 -10.58 3.32 -14.13
N ILE A 188 -9.42 3.43 -13.47
CA ILE A 188 -9.15 4.51 -12.51
C ILE A 188 -9.25 5.88 -13.18
N TRP A 189 -8.74 6.01 -14.41
CA TRP A 189 -8.76 7.28 -15.14
C TRP A 189 -10.15 7.68 -15.59
N ASP A 190 -10.98 6.73 -15.96
CA ASP A 190 -12.39 7.01 -16.34
C ASP A 190 -13.18 7.46 -15.11
N PHE A 191 -12.97 6.79 -13.98
CA PHE A 191 -13.52 7.21 -12.70
C PHE A 191 -13.09 8.64 -12.33
N LEU A 192 -11.80 8.95 -12.38
CA LEU A 192 -11.27 10.27 -12.04
C LEU A 192 -11.75 11.38 -12.97
N LYS A 193 -11.99 11.07 -14.26
CA LYS A 193 -12.59 12.03 -15.21
C LYS A 193 -14.05 12.33 -14.87
N ALA A 194 -14.80 11.33 -14.42
CA ALA A 194 -16.21 11.48 -14.06
C ALA A 194 -16.42 12.24 -12.74
N GLU A 195 -15.39 12.34 -11.89
CA GLU A 195 -15.42 13.08 -10.62
C GLU A 195 -15.07 14.57 -10.74
N ARG A 196 -14.68 15.05 -11.94
CA ARG A 196 -14.41 16.46 -12.24
C ARG A 196 -15.69 17.22 -12.58
#